data_5a3dc51c6ad0a2938c9155a80bf4d030
#
_entry.id   5a3dc51c6ad0a2938c9155a80bf4d030
#
_cell.length_a   1.000
_cell.length_b   1.000
_cell.length_c   1.000
_cell.angle_alpha   90.00
_cell.angle_beta   90.00
_cell.angle_gamma   90.00
#
_symmetry.space_group_name_H-M   'P 1'
#
loop_
_entity.id
_entity.type
_entity.pdbx_description
1 polymer ?
#
loop_
_entity_poly.entity_id
_entity_poly.type
_entity_poly.pdbx_seq_one_letter_code
_entity_poly.pdbx_strand_id
1 'polypeptide(L)'
;MGEIDDLRLFTNKLFRGLRIPSSYLPTGAEDGGQQYNDGRVGTAYIQELRFNKYCARLQSMLAETFDEEFKLWIKGKGYNIDNGMFEIKMNPPQNFAQYRQTEMDQSRVNTFSQVAELPYMSKRFALKR
;
A
#
# COMPACT_ATOMS: atom_id res chain seq x y z
N MET A 1 10.83 4.10 -37.35
CA MET A 1 10.00 3.20 -36.50
C MET A 1 10.78 2.59 -35.33
N GLY A 2 12.10 2.33 -35.46
CA GLY A 2 12.90 1.73 -34.38
C GLY A 2 13.05 2.58 -33.09
N GLU A 3 13.16 3.90 -33.22
CA GLU A 3 13.45 4.77 -32.07
C GLU A 3 12.36 4.78 -30.99
N ILE A 4 11.09 4.66 -31.38
CA ILE A 4 9.97 4.65 -30.42
C ILE A 4 9.94 3.32 -29.65
N ASP A 5 10.23 2.22 -30.32
CA ASP A 5 10.26 0.90 -29.71
C ASP A 5 11.45 0.75 -28.78
N ASP A 6 12.59 1.32 -29.13
CA ASP A 6 13.77 1.36 -28.28
C ASP A 6 13.53 2.22 -27.03
N LEU A 7 12.88 3.38 -27.18
CA LEU A 7 12.50 4.22 -26.05
C LEU A 7 11.56 3.49 -25.09
N ARG A 8 10.55 2.79 -25.62
CA ARG A 8 9.64 1.96 -24.82
C ARG A 8 10.38 0.84 -24.09
N LEU A 9 11.32 0.18 -24.77
CA LEU A 9 12.13 -0.87 -24.18
C LEU A 9 12.96 -0.35 -23.00
N PHE A 10 13.66 0.78 -23.18
CA PHE A 10 14.47 1.39 -22.12
C PHE A 10 13.61 1.90 -20.96
N THR A 11 12.49 2.53 -21.26
CA THR A 11 11.54 2.97 -20.23
C THR A 11 11.05 1.80 -19.40
N ASN A 12 10.63 0.71 -20.04
CA ASN A 12 10.20 -0.50 -19.34
C ASN A 12 11.31 -1.13 -18.51
N LYS A 13 12.56 -1.15 -19.00
CA LYS A 13 13.71 -1.63 -18.22
C LYS A 13 13.97 -0.76 -17.00
N LEU A 14 13.88 0.56 -17.14
CA LEU A 14 14.08 1.52 -16.05
C LEU A 14 13.04 1.30 -14.96
N PHE A 15 11.75 1.23 -15.30
CA PHE A 15 10.69 1.02 -14.33
C PHE A 15 10.77 -0.32 -13.63
N ARG A 16 11.15 -1.39 -14.36
CA ARG A 16 11.43 -2.69 -13.75
C ARG A 16 12.61 -2.64 -12.79
N GLY A 17 13.68 -1.92 -13.15
CA GLY A 17 14.83 -1.70 -12.28
C GLY A 17 14.47 -0.96 -11.00
N LEU A 18 13.60 0.04 -11.10
CA LEU A 18 13.06 0.79 -9.95
C LEU A 18 11.94 0.05 -9.21
N ARG A 19 11.55 -1.14 -9.67
CA ARG A 19 10.44 -1.96 -9.12
C ARG A 19 9.09 -1.25 -9.13
N ILE A 20 8.92 -0.24 -9.98
CA ILE A 20 7.66 0.50 -10.12
C ILE A 20 6.65 -0.39 -10.85
N PRO A 21 5.41 -0.51 -10.34
CA PRO A 21 4.35 -1.26 -11.01
C PRO A 21 4.06 -0.71 -12.41
N SER A 22 3.84 -1.59 -13.37
CA SER A 22 3.49 -1.18 -14.74
C SER A 22 2.16 -0.41 -14.81
N SER A 23 1.28 -0.60 -13.82
CA SER A 23 0.03 0.14 -13.69
C SER A 23 0.21 1.64 -13.41
N TYR A 24 1.39 2.07 -12.98
CA TYR A 24 1.69 3.50 -12.75
C TYR A 24 2.25 4.20 -13.98
N LEU A 25 2.52 3.44 -15.04
CA LEU A 25 2.98 4.01 -16.30
C LEU A 25 1.80 4.65 -17.03
N PRO A 26 1.98 5.87 -17.57
CA PRO A 26 1.01 6.42 -18.48
C PRO A 26 0.96 5.51 -19.72
N THR A 27 -0.14 4.79 -19.87
CA THR A 27 -0.45 4.06 -21.10
C THR A 27 -0.65 5.10 -22.20
N GLY A 28 0.18 5.05 -23.26
CA GLY A 28 -0.03 5.88 -24.43
C GLY A 28 -1.43 5.62 -25.00
N ALA A 29 -2.01 6.61 -25.66
CA ALA A 29 -3.37 6.56 -26.20
C ALA A 29 -3.61 5.37 -27.16
N GLU A 30 -2.56 4.70 -27.63
CA GLU A 30 -2.61 3.54 -28.52
C GLU A 30 -2.73 2.18 -27.77
N ASP A 31 -2.35 2.12 -26.51
CA ASP A 31 -2.56 0.93 -25.67
C ASP A 31 -3.97 0.97 -25.07
N GLY A 32 -4.96 0.91 -25.96
CA GLY A 32 -6.38 1.05 -25.67
C GLY A 32 -6.80 0.52 -24.31
N GLY A 33 -7.41 1.39 -23.54
CA GLY A 33 -7.87 1.28 -22.17
C GLY A 33 -8.73 0.07 -21.77
N GLN A 34 -8.41 -1.12 -22.24
CA GLN A 34 -9.13 -2.35 -21.93
C GLN A 34 -8.52 -3.18 -20.79
N GLN A 35 -7.53 -2.67 -20.08
CA GLN A 35 -6.85 -3.47 -19.04
C GLN A 35 -7.62 -3.58 -17.72
N TYR A 36 -8.75 -2.88 -17.54
CA TYR A 36 -9.43 -2.83 -16.26
C TYR A 36 -10.49 -3.92 -16.04
N ASN A 37 -10.87 -4.70 -17.05
CA ASN A 37 -12.04 -5.57 -16.94
C ASN A 37 -11.79 -7.08 -16.97
N ASP A 38 -10.53 -7.55 -17.06
CA ASP A 38 -10.26 -8.95 -17.37
C ASP A 38 -9.31 -9.62 -16.36
N GLY A 39 -9.73 -9.79 -15.12
CA GLY A 39 -8.95 -10.53 -14.09
C GLY A 39 -7.59 -9.92 -13.71
N ARG A 40 -7.12 -8.90 -14.45
CA ARG A 40 -5.84 -8.22 -14.25
C ARG A 40 -5.79 -7.29 -13.05
N VAL A 41 -6.95 -6.93 -12.48
CA VAL A 41 -7.04 -6.13 -11.25
C VAL A 41 -6.30 -6.84 -10.11
N GLY A 42 -6.36 -8.17 -10.07
CA GLY A 42 -5.64 -8.96 -9.08
C GLY A 42 -4.11 -8.87 -9.22
N THR A 43 -3.60 -8.88 -10.46
CA THR A 43 -2.16 -8.78 -10.72
C THR A 43 -1.62 -7.39 -10.44
N ALA A 44 -2.35 -6.34 -10.84
CA ALA A 44 -2.00 -4.95 -10.51
C ALA A 44 -1.96 -4.73 -8.99
N TYR A 45 -2.93 -5.27 -8.27
CA TYR A 45 -2.98 -5.24 -6.81
C TYR A 45 -1.78 -5.93 -6.16
N ILE A 46 -1.38 -7.12 -6.66
CA ILE A 46 -0.21 -7.83 -6.14
C ILE A 46 1.08 -7.04 -6.41
N GLN A 47 1.21 -6.42 -7.58
CA GLN A 47 2.35 -5.58 -7.92
C GLN A 47 2.44 -4.37 -7.00
N GLU A 48 1.32 -3.69 -6.76
CA GLU A 48 1.22 -2.56 -5.85
C GLU A 48 1.57 -2.95 -4.41
N LEU A 49 1.06 -4.08 -3.94
CA LEU A 49 1.38 -4.59 -2.61
C LEU A 49 2.88 -4.87 -2.45
N ARG A 50 3.51 -5.45 -3.47
CA ARG A 50 4.96 -5.70 -3.48
C ARG A 50 5.76 -4.40 -3.46
N PHE A 51 5.34 -3.42 -4.24
CA PHE A 51 5.96 -2.11 -4.28
C PHE A 51 5.85 -1.39 -2.94
N ASN A 52 4.68 -1.40 -2.33
CA ASN A 52 4.46 -0.81 -1.00
C ASN A 52 5.28 -1.49 0.09
N LYS A 53 5.42 -2.82 0.06
CA LYS A 53 6.33 -3.53 0.97
C LYS A 53 7.78 -3.13 0.75
N TYR A 54 8.20 -2.91 -0.48
CA TYR A 54 9.53 -2.44 -0.79
C TYR A 54 9.75 -1.02 -0.26
N CYS A 55 8.82 -0.10 -0.49
CA CYS A 55 8.87 1.25 0.06
C CYS A 55 8.88 1.26 1.59
N ALA A 56 8.03 0.47 2.24
CA ALA A 56 8.00 0.35 3.69
C ALA A 56 9.32 -0.16 4.28
N ARG A 57 9.99 -1.09 3.58
CA ARG A 57 11.32 -1.55 3.98
C ARG A 57 12.37 -0.43 3.89
N LEU A 58 12.35 0.36 2.83
CA LEU A 58 13.25 1.51 2.71
C LEU A 58 12.96 2.55 3.78
N GLN A 59 11.68 2.83 4.06
CA GLN A 59 11.26 3.73 5.11
C GLN A 59 11.74 3.27 6.49
N SER A 60 11.65 1.97 6.81
CA SER A 60 12.12 1.45 8.10
C SER A 60 13.63 1.61 8.28
N MET A 61 14.41 1.40 7.22
CA MET A 61 15.86 1.60 7.26
C MET A 61 16.25 3.06 7.51
N LEU A 62 15.50 4.00 6.89
CA LEU A 62 15.73 5.43 7.10
C LEU A 62 15.25 5.88 8.49
N ALA A 63 14.07 5.40 8.93
CA ALA A 63 13.46 5.80 10.18
C ALA A 63 14.34 5.46 11.39
N GLU A 64 15.01 4.31 11.37
CA GLU A 64 15.92 3.89 12.43
C GLU A 64 17.06 4.89 12.63
N THR A 65 17.74 5.28 11.55
CA THR A 65 18.82 6.26 11.60
C THR A 65 18.30 7.64 12.05
N PHE A 66 17.15 8.06 11.55
CA PHE A 66 16.52 9.33 11.96
C PHE A 66 16.15 9.34 13.44
N ASP A 67 15.64 8.23 13.96
CA ASP A 67 15.27 8.11 15.37
C ASP A 67 16.48 8.27 16.29
N GLU A 68 17.57 7.60 15.96
CA GLU A 68 18.82 7.70 16.73
C GLU A 68 19.41 9.11 16.71
N GLU A 69 19.55 9.70 15.53
CA GLU A 69 20.12 11.03 15.35
C GLU A 69 19.25 12.12 15.99
N PHE A 70 17.93 11.98 15.87
CA PHE A 70 17.01 12.93 16.50
C PHE A 70 17.06 12.86 18.02
N LYS A 71 17.17 11.66 18.61
CA LYS A 71 17.34 11.48 20.05
C LYS A 71 18.67 12.07 20.53
N LEU A 72 19.74 11.89 19.77
CA LEU A 72 21.04 12.52 20.05
C LEU A 72 20.96 14.03 20.03
N TRP A 73 20.31 14.59 19.01
CA TRP A 73 20.11 16.02 18.89
C TRP A 73 19.32 16.61 20.06
N ILE A 74 18.24 15.96 20.49
CA ILE A 74 17.44 16.40 21.63
C ILE A 74 18.26 16.33 22.94
N LYS A 75 19.03 15.25 23.15
CA LYS A 75 19.95 15.15 24.29
C LYS A 75 20.98 16.26 24.29
N GLY A 76 21.52 16.63 23.12
CA GLY A 76 22.43 17.77 22.95
C GLY A 76 21.79 19.12 23.29
N LYS A 77 20.46 19.24 23.18
CA LYS A 77 19.68 20.42 23.62
C LYS A 77 19.40 20.47 25.13
N GLY A 78 19.84 19.47 25.88
CA GLY A 78 19.70 19.42 27.33
C GLY A 78 18.43 18.70 27.83
N TYR A 79 17.65 18.09 26.94
CA TYR A 79 16.49 17.30 27.35
C TYR A 79 16.90 15.89 27.76
N ASN A 80 16.45 15.46 28.93
CA ASN A 80 16.69 14.09 29.39
C ASN A 80 15.65 13.15 28.76
N ILE A 81 16.06 12.42 27.74
CA ILE A 81 15.18 11.48 27.00
C ILE A 81 15.78 10.08 27.09
N ASP A 82 14.95 9.13 27.54
CA ASP A 82 15.22 7.71 27.46
C ASP A 82 14.96 7.20 26.05
N ASN A 83 15.77 6.25 25.58
CA ASN A 83 15.64 5.70 24.22
C ASN A 83 14.30 5.03 23.95
N GLY A 84 13.58 4.61 25.00
CA GLY A 84 12.26 3.98 24.89
C GLY A 84 11.07 4.95 24.98
N MET A 85 11.29 6.26 25.14
CA MET A 85 10.21 7.23 25.34
C MET A 85 9.32 7.41 24.13
N PHE A 86 9.89 7.37 22.94
CA PHE A 86 9.19 7.47 21.65
C PHE A 86 10.02 6.81 20.55
N GLU A 87 9.36 6.49 19.47
CA GLU A 87 9.96 5.93 18.26
C GLU A 87 9.44 6.70 17.05
N ILE A 88 10.35 7.16 16.20
CA ILE A 88 9.97 7.85 14.97
C ILE A 88 9.59 6.81 13.92
N LYS A 89 8.35 6.88 13.44
CA LYS A 89 7.85 6.01 12.36
C LYS A 89 7.41 6.86 11.19
N MET A 90 7.74 6.40 9.99
CA MET A 90 7.19 6.98 8.78
C MET A 90 5.79 6.40 8.54
N ASN A 91 4.87 7.23 8.05
CA ASN A 91 3.56 6.74 7.65
C ASN A 91 3.72 5.73 6.51
N PRO A 92 3.05 4.57 6.57
CA PRO A 92 3.09 3.62 5.48
C PRO A 92 2.52 4.27 4.21
N PRO A 93 3.06 3.91 3.02
CA PRO A 93 2.51 4.41 1.78
C PRO A 93 1.03 4.01 1.68
N GLN A 94 0.18 4.99 1.38
CA GLN A 94 -1.24 4.73 1.15
C GLN A 94 -1.38 3.85 -0.09
N ASN A 95 -2.12 2.77 0.04
CA ASN A 95 -2.30 1.82 -1.03
C ASN A 95 -3.79 1.51 -1.24
N PHE A 96 -4.09 1.07 -2.44
CA PHE A 96 -5.42 0.62 -2.82
C PHE A 96 -5.94 -0.53 -1.93
N ALA A 97 -5.03 -1.27 -1.28
CA ALA A 97 -5.36 -2.32 -0.32
C ALA A 97 -6.17 -1.80 0.88
N GLN A 98 -5.85 -0.59 1.36
CA GLN A 98 -6.58 0.02 2.47
C GLN A 98 -8.01 0.38 2.07
N TYR A 99 -8.20 0.90 0.87
CA TYR A 99 -9.54 1.17 0.33
C TYR A 99 -10.36 -0.12 0.21
N ARG A 100 -9.77 -1.16 -0.37
CA ARG A 100 -10.45 -2.46 -0.47
C ARG A 100 -10.73 -3.08 0.89
N GLN A 101 -9.84 -2.94 1.85
CA GLN A 101 -10.08 -3.43 3.21
C GLN A 101 -11.29 -2.70 3.82
N THR A 102 -11.35 -1.38 3.66
CA THR A 102 -12.48 -0.58 4.14
C THR A 102 -13.80 -0.99 3.45
N GLU A 103 -13.78 -1.20 2.14
CA GLU A 103 -14.96 -1.70 1.40
C GLU A 103 -15.39 -3.09 1.87
N MET A 104 -14.44 -3.99 2.08
CA MET A 104 -14.72 -5.33 2.61
C MET A 104 -15.29 -5.27 4.02
N ASP A 105 -14.74 -4.43 4.89
CA ASP A 105 -15.23 -4.27 6.25
C ASP A 105 -16.61 -3.61 6.26
N GLN A 106 -16.85 -2.62 5.40
CA GLN A 106 -18.18 -2.05 5.20
C GLN A 106 -19.20 -3.11 4.71
N SER A 107 -18.80 -3.94 3.75
CA SER A 107 -19.64 -5.04 3.25
C SER A 107 -19.94 -6.06 4.34
N ARG A 108 -18.96 -6.39 5.18
CA ARG A 108 -19.13 -7.28 6.34
C ARG A 108 -20.10 -6.70 7.36
N VAL A 109 -19.96 -5.40 7.69
CA VAL A 109 -20.87 -4.70 8.61
C VAL A 109 -22.30 -4.71 8.06
N ASN A 110 -22.48 -4.40 6.79
CA ASN A 110 -23.80 -4.44 6.15
C ASN A 110 -24.40 -5.85 6.17
N THR A 111 -23.61 -6.87 5.85
CA THR A 111 -24.05 -8.26 5.92
C THR A 111 -24.41 -8.65 7.35
N PHE A 112 -23.60 -8.23 8.33
CA PHE A 112 -23.89 -8.46 9.75
C PHE A 112 -25.20 -7.80 10.16
N SER A 113 -25.44 -6.54 9.80
CA SER A 113 -26.67 -5.83 10.12
C SER A 113 -27.90 -6.55 9.55
N GLN A 114 -27.84 -6.97 8.28
CA GLN A 114 -28.93 -7.70 7.64
C GLN A 114 -29.21 -9.05 8.32
N VAL A 115 -28.16 -9.78 8.71
CA VAL A 115 -28.31 -11.07 9.39
C VAL A 115 -28.80 -10.88 10.84
N ALA A 116 -28.38 -9.81 11.53
CA ALA A 116 -28.78 -9.52 12.90
C ALA A 116 -30.25 -9.09 13.01
N GLU A 117 -30.84 -8.55 11.93
CA GLU A 117 -32.26 -8.17 11.84
C GLU A 117 -33.19 -9.36 11.55
N LEU A 118 -32.64 -10.51 11.16
CA LEU A 118 -33.45 -11.70 10.88
C LEU A 118 -34.00 -12.28 12.19
N PRO A 119 -35.34 -12.43 12.33
CA PRO A 119 -35.98 -12.86 13.59
C PRO A 119 -35.63 -14.28 13.99
N TYR A 120 -35.06 -15.07 13.08
CA TYR A 120 -34.74 -16.48 13.31
C TYR A 120 -33.26 -16.73 13.62
N MET A 121 -32.41 -15.71 13.60
CA MET A 121 -30.98 -15.85 13.85
C MET A 121 -30.57 -15.21 15.18
N SER A 122 -29.86 -15.97 16.00
CA SER A 122 -29.29 -15.40 17.21
C SER A 122 -28.07 -14.52 16.87
N LYS A 123 -27.96 -13.36 17.55
CA LYS A 123 -26.82 -12.43 17.41
C LYS A 123 -25.47 -13.12 17.63
N ARG A 124 -25.44 -14.18 18.46
CA ARG A 124 -24.24 -15.01 18.67
C ARG A 124 -23.81 -15.79 17.43
N PHE A 125 -24.75 -16.23 16.61
CA PHE A 125 -24.43 -16.94 15.37
C PHE A 125 -23.88 -15.99 14.32
N ALA A 126 -24.43 -14.78 14.22
CA ALA A 126 -23.96 -13.75 13.31
C ALA A 126 -22.53 -13.28 13.61
N LEU A 127 -22.13 -13.28 14.91
CA LEU A 127 -20.77 -12.89 15.33
C LEU A 127 -19.71 -13.98 15.11
N LYS A 128 -20.11 -15.25 14.89
CA LYS A 128 -19.16 -16.37 14.69
C LYS A 128 -18.74 -16.59 13.23
N ARG A 129 -19.29 -15.85 12.31
CA ARG A 129 -19.04 -15.97 10.86
C ARG A 129 -18.22 -14.81 10.35
#